data_850f5b2020d0fa423aa422322cf56119
#
_entry.id   850f5b2020d0fa423aa422322cf56119
#
_cell.length_a   1.000
_cell.length_b   1.000
_cell.length_c   1.000
_cell.angle_alpha   90.00
_cell.angle_beta   90.00
_cell.angle_gamma   90.00
#
_symmetry.space_group_name_H-M   'P 1'
#
loop_
_entity.id
_entity.type
_entity.pdbx_description
1 polymer ?
#
loop_
_entity_poly.entity_id
_entity_poly.type
_entity_poly.pdbx_seq_one_letter_code
_entity_poly.pdbx_strand_id
1 'polypeptide(L)'
;MKKIAVVILNWNGAKLLEQFLPSVVAFSDEAKIYVADNASTDDSIEVIKAQFPQITIIQNEGNYGFAKGYNMALQQVEEPYYALVNSDIEVTKNWLTPVLSIFDNEPNIGIVQPKVLDYKNKEYFEYAGAAGGYIDQFGYPYCRGRIFESIEKDHGQYDDETKIFWASGACLFIRKEVFSALKGFDDDFFAHQEEIDLCWRAFNLGYKAKYTSKSVVYHVGGATLNESNPRKTFLNFRNSLFMLVKNLPDNKLFPVLLTRLCLDGIAGIQFIFKGRFVHCWAIIKAHFAFYRLINKMLKKRSGTTTENYYHSGSIVYRYFVKNGTVFEQ
;
A
#
# COMPACT_ATOMS: atom_id res chain seq x y z
N MET A 1 9.23 -26.01 -9.56
CA MET A 1 8.87 -24.64 -9.98
C MET A 1 8.68 -23.82 -8.71
N LYS A 2 9.23 -22.62 -8.61
CA LYS A 2 9.01 -21.73 -7.46
C LYS A 2 7.55 -21.32 -7.39
N LYS A 3 6.96 -21.30 -6.18
CA LYS A 3 5.53 -20.96 -6.03
C LYS A 3 5.27 -19.44 -5.95
N ILE A 4 6.29 -18.64 -5.61
CA ILE A 4 6.14 -17.21 -5.37
C ILE A 4 7.21 -16.41 -6.13
N ALA A 5 6.79 -15.29 -6.70
CA ALA A 5 7.68 -14.27 -7.23
C ALA A 5 7.82 -13.13 -6.21
N VAL A 6 9.04 -12.79 -5.85
CA VAL A 6 9.35 -11.53 -5.16
C VAL A 6 9.64 -10.50 -6.25
N VAL A 7 8.80 -9.48 -6.36
CA VAL A 7 8.90 -8.43 -7.38
C VAL A 7 9.16 -7.09 -6.71
N ILE A 8 10.33 -6.54 -6.96
CA ILE A 8 10.77 -5.25 -6.40
C ILE A 8 10.66 -4.20 -7.50
N LEU A 9 9.82 -3.18 -7.28
CA LEU A 9 9.73 -2.06 -8.21
C LEU A 9 10.82 -1.04 -7.88
N ASN A 10 11.64 -0.70 -8.88
CA ASN A 10 12.76 0.21 -8.74
C ASN A 10 12.66 1.42 -9.68
N TRP A 11 13.07 2.57 -9.20
CA TRP A 11 13.35 3.76 -9.99
C TRP A 11 14.43 4.61 -9.34
N ASN A 12 15.60 4.70 -9.96
CA ASN A 12 16.78 5.43 -9.46
C ASN A 12 17.12 5.06 -8.00
N GLY A 13 17.13 3.76 -7.71
CA GLY A 13 17.30 3.22 -6.37
C GLY A 13 18.58 2.40 -6.19
N ALA A 14 19.67 2.63 -6.96
CA ALA A 14 20.89 1.83 -6.92
C ALA A 14 21.40 1.57 -5.50
N LYS A 15 21.48 2.62 -4.66
CA LYS A 15 21.93 2.48 -3.25
C LYS A 15 20.98 1.66 -2.38
N LEU A 16 19.67 1.74 -2.62
CA LEU A 16 18.69 0.95 -1.90
C LEU A 16 18.80 -0.53 -2.31
N LEU A 17 18.97 -0.80 -3.60
CA LEU A 17 19.19 -2.15 -4.10
C LEU A 17 20.46 -2.76 -3.52
N GLU A 18 21.58 -2.04 -3.50
CA GLU A 18 22.83 -2.52 -2.86
C GLU A 18 22.61 -2.84 -1.37
N GLN A 19 21.83 -2.03 -0.66
CA GLN A 19 21.61 -2.19 0.77
C GLN A 19 20.67 -3.34 1.10
N PHE A 20 19.56 -3.52 0.35
CA PHE A 20 18.46 -4.39 0.75
C PHE A 20 18.38 -5.70 -0.03
N LEU A 21 18.83 -5.77 -1.29
CA LEU A 21 18.85 -7.02 -2.05
C LEU A 21 19.61 -8.16 -1.37
N PRO A 22 20.72 -7.94 -0.63
CA PRO A 22 21.38 -9.02 0.07
C PRO A 22 20.45 -9.81 1.00
N SER A 23 19.59 -9.16 1.77
CA SER A 23 18.63 -9.84 2.63
C SER A 23 17.55 -10.60 1.83
N VAL A 24 17.06 -9.98 0.75
CA VAL A 24 16.06 -10.61 -0.13
C VAL A 24 16.62 -11.87 -0.77
N VAL A 25 17.85 -11.82 -1.28
CA VAL A 25 18.53 -12.99 -1.88
C VAL A 25 18.79 -14.08 -0.85
N ALA A 26 19.25 -13.69 0.34
CA ALA A 26 19.63 -14.66 1.38
C ALA A 26 18.43 -15.40 2.00
N PHE A 27 17.24 -14.79 2.02
CA PHE A 27 16.08 -15.30 2.74
C PHE A 27 14.89 -15.67 1.85
N SER A 28 15.08 -15.75 0.54
CA SER A 28 14.01 -16.06 -0.42
C SER A 28 14.32 -17.24 -1.35
N ASP A 29 14.94 -18.29 -0.82
CA ASP A 29 15.30 -19.48 -1.60
C ASP A 29 14.10 -20.15 -2.30
N GLU A 30 12.90 -20.07 -1.72
CA GLU A 30 11.66 -20.58 -2.29
C GLU A 30 11.03 -19.69 -3.36
N ALA A 31 11.53 -18.47 -3.56
CA ALA A 31 11.01 -17.50 -4.52
C ALA A 31 11.90 -17.38 -5.78
N LYS A 32 11.29 -16.92 -6.87
CA LYS A 32 12.01 -16.30 -7.98
C LYS A 32 11.98 -14.78 -7.77
N ILE A 33 13.16 -14.16 -7.85
CA ILE A 33 13.32 -12.73 -7.55
C ILE A 33 13.40 -11.96 -8.86
N TYR A 34 12.61 -10.89 -8.92
CA TYR A 34 12.55 -9.96 -10.02
C TYR A 34 12.80 -8.53 -9.50
N VAL A 35 13.53 -7.75 -10.27
CA VAL A 35 13.53 -6.29 -10.13
C VAL A 35 12.87 -5.71 -11.38
N ALA A 36 11.75 -5.03 -11.15
CA ALA A 36 11.01 -4.30 -12.19
C ALA A 36 11.53 -2.85 -12.21
N ASP A 37 12.34 -2.53 -13.19
CA ASP A 37 12.95 -1.22 -13.32
C ASP A 37 12.09 -0.27 -14.14
N ASN A 38 11.71 0.85 -13.55
CA ASN A 38 10.88 1.91 -14.17
C ASN A 38 11.73 2.90 -14.99
N ALA A 39 12.62 2.41 -15.85
CA ALA A 39 13.54 3.20 -16.67
C ALA A 39 14.44 4.10 -15.81
N SER A 40 15.18 3.49 -14.89
CA SER A 40 16.19 4.18 -14.09
C SER A 40 17.28 4.78 -14.97
N THR A 41 17.83 5.88 -14.53
CA THR A 41 18.94 6.62 -15.18
C THR A 41 20.21 6.63 -14.33
N ASP A 42 20.16 5.97 -13.17
CA ASP A 42 21.30 5.73 -12.29
C ASP A 42 21.91 4.33 -12.56
N ASP A 43 22.86 3.92 -11.76
CA ASP A 43 23.60 2.65 -11.90
C ASP A 43 22.79 1.42 -11.40
N SER A 44 21.44 1.53 -11.23
CA SER A 44 20.60 0.45 -10.70
C SER A 44 20.75 -0.87 -11.45
N ILE A 45 20.75 -0.82 -12.78
CA ILE A 45 20.84 -2.01 -13.64
C ILE A 45 22.24 -2.64 -13.57
N GLU A 46 23.28 -1.81 -13.57
CA GLU A 46 24.67 -2.22 -13.47
C GLU A 46 24.94 -2.92 -12.13
N VAL A 47 24.45 -2.37 -11.04
CA VAL A 47 24.52 -2.96 -9.68
C VAL A 47 23.90 -4.34 -9.66
N ILE A 48 22.67 -4.49 -10.19
CA ILE A 48 21.98 -5.79 -10.19
C ILE A 48 22.78 -6.80 -11.01
N LYS A 49 23.23 -6.46 -12.22
CA LYS A 49 23.98 -7.36 -13.10
C LYS A 49 25.31 -7.80 -12.50
N ALA A 50 26.02 -6.88 -11.81
CA ALA A 50 27.31 -7.14 -11.24
C ALA A 50 27.25 -7.94 -9.93
N GLN A 51 26.32 -7.61 -9.03
CA GLN A 51 26.28 -8.15 -7.67
C GLN A 51 25.22 -9.25 -7.47
N PHE A 52 24.15 -9.26 -8.29
CA PHE A 52 23.00 -10.16 -8.12
C PHE A 52 22.58 -10.80 -9.46
N PRO A 53 23.49 -11.54 -10.16
CA PRO A 53 23.22 -12.08 -11.50
C PRO A 53 22.07 -13.10 -11.55
N GLN A 54 21.65 -13.64 -10.41
CA GLN A 54 20.51 -14.57 -10.28
C GLN A 54 19.14 -13.86 -10.33
N ILE A 55 19.10 -12.53 -10.21
CA ILE A 55 17.86 -11.74 -10.24
C ILE A 55 17.44 -11.53 -11.69
N THR A 56 16.16 -11.74 -11.99
CA THR A 56 15.59 -11.42 -13.29
C THR A 56 15.22 -9.93 -13.35
N ILE A 57 15.77 -9.19 -14.29
CA ILE A 57 15.45 -7.79 -14.51
C ILE A 57 14.31 -7.69 -15.53
N ILE A 58 13.24 -6.96 -15.17
CA ILE A 58 12.16 -6.57 -16.07
C ILE A 58 12.27 -5.05 -16.26
N GLN A 59 12.52 -4.60 -17.49
CA GLN A 59 12.64 -3.18 -17.78
C GLN A 59 11.34 -2.62 -18.35
N ASN A 60 10.76 -1.65 -17.67
CA ASN A 60 9.66 -0.84 -18.17
C ASN A 60 10.22 0.28 -19.09
N GLU A 61 9.43 0.72 -20.05
CA GLU A 61 9.86 1.74 -21.03
C GLU A 61 9.93 3.16 -20.44
N GLY A 62 9.43 3.38 -19.20
CA GLY A 62 9.41 4.68 -18.56
C GLY A 62 9.05 4.60 -17.09
N ASN A 63 9.19 5.70 -16.36
CA ASN A 63 8.72 5.80 -14.98
C ASN A 63 7.19 5.94 -14.95
N TYR A 64 6.51 4.82 -14.84
CA TYR A 64 5.05 4.74 -14.79
C TYR A 64 4.46 4.88 -13.38
N GLY A 65 5.29 5.18 -12.37
CA GLY A 65 4.89 5.18 -10.96
C GLY A 65 4.67 3.76 -10.42
N PHE A 66 4.01 3.65 -9.30
CA PHE A 66 3.81 2.38 -8.60
C PHE A 66 2.77 1.50 -9.32
N ALA A 67 1.55 2.00 -9.49
CA ALA A 67 0.42 1.22 -10.02
C ALA A 67 0.69 0.64 -11.40
N LYS A 68 0.97 1.50 -12.39
CA LYS A 68 1.23 1.06 -13.75
C LYS A 68 2.57 0.33 -13.89
N GLY A 69 3.58 0.71 -13.08
CA GLY A 69 4.88 0.03 -13.07
C GLY A 69 4.74 -1.45 -12.74
N TYR A 70 4.03 -1.78 -11.66
CA TYR A 70 3.72 -3.17 -11.32
C TYR A 70 2.83 -3.85 -12.36
N ASN A 71 1.79 -3.18 -12.87
CA ASN A 71 0.91 -3.75 -13.87
C ASN A 71 1.66 -4.22 -15.13
N MET A 72 2.63 -3.43 -15.58
CA MET A 72 3.47 -3.79 -16.74
C MET A 72 4.42 -4.94 -16.43
N ALA A 73 5.10 -4.89 -15.29
CA ALA A 73 6.08 -5.90 -14.89
C ALA A 73 5.42 -7.27 -14.67
N LEU A 74 4.28 -7.32 -13.99
CA LEU A 74 3.60 -8.55 -13.62
C LEU A 74 3.00 -9.32 -14.81
N GLN A 75 2.91 -8.71 -15.99
CA GLN A 75 2.57 -9.42 -17.22
C GLN A 75 3.63 -10.46 -17.63
N GLN A 76 4.88 -10.29 -17.17
CA GLN A 76 6.00 -11.17 -17.46
C GLN A 76 6.30 -12.17 -16.33
N VAL A 77 5.48 -12.17 -15.25
CA VAL A 77 5.66 -13.01 -14.07
C VAL A 77 4.65 -14.15 -14.07
N GLU A 78 5.15 -15.38 -14.01
CA GLU A 78 4.32 -16.58 -14.18
C GLU A 78 3.90 -17.25 -12.88
N GLU A 79 4.62 -16.99 -11.78
CA GLU A 79 4.40 -17.61 -10.48
C GLU A 79 2.97 -17.36 -9.96
N PRO A 80 2.33 -18.33 -9.26
CA PRO A 80 0.95 -18.21 -8.79
C PRO A 80 0.74 -17.21 -7.65
N TYR A 81 1.83 -16.83 -6.96
CA TYR A 81 1.79 -15.84 -5.88
C TYR A 81 2.81 -14.74 -6.13
N TYR A 82 2.45 -13.52 -5.80
CA TYR A 82 3.32 -12.35 -5.89
C TYR A 82 3.58 -11.77 -4.50
N ALA A 83 4.84 -11.49 -4.19
CA ALA A 83 5.27 -10.61 -3.13
C ALA A 83 5.71 -9.29 -3.79
N LEU A 84 4.89 -8.25 -3.68
CA LEU A 84 5.21 -6.91 -4.19
C LEU A 84 5.93 -6.15 -3.08
N VAL A 85 7.18 -5.79 -3.31
CA VAL A 85 8.08 -5.31 -2.27
C VAL A 85 8.77 -4.02 -2.72
N ASN A 86 8.81 -3.02 -1.86
CA ASN A 86 9.56 -1.80 -2.12
C ASN A 86 11.08 -2.07 -2.08
N SER A 87 11.83 -1.26 -2.81
CA SER A 87 13.30 -1.36 -2.86
C SER A 87 14.02 -1.00 -1.55
N ASP A 88 13.30 -0.45 -0.56
CA ASP A 88 13.81 -0.06 0.76
C ASP A 88 13.30 -0.97 1.90
N ILE A 89 13.06 -2.23 1.59
CA ILE A 89 12.62 -3.28 2.53
C ILE A 89 13.79 -4.24 2.87
N GLU A 90 14.08 -4.40 4.17
CA GLU A 90 14.86 -5.52 4.70
C GLU A 90 13.92 -6.66 5.07
N VAL A 91 14.12 -7.83 4.49
CA VAL A 91 13.35 -9.03 4.84
C VAL A 91 14.08 -9.88 5.88
N THR A 92 13.31 -10.66 6.65
CA THR A 92 13.85 -11.53 7.69
C THR A 92 13.85 -13.00 7.27
N LYS A 93 14.55 -13.85 8.02
CA LYS A 93 14.55 -15.31 7.80
C LYS A 93 13.10 -15.85 7.88
N ASN A 94 12.76 -16.74 6.95
CA ASN A 94 11.45 -17.41 6.87
C ASN A 94 10.24 -16.46 6.60
N TRP A 95 10.45 -15.27 6.08
CA TRP A 95 9.36 -14.31 5.85
C TRP A 95 8.31 -14.76 4.82
N LEU A 96 8.67 -15.66 3.89
CA LEU A 96 7.75 -16.20 2.87
C LEU A 96 6.95 -17.41 3.34
N THR A 97 7.56 -18.30 4.14
CA THR A 97 6.96 -19.57 4.54
C THR A 97 5.59 -19.45 5.23
N PRO A 98 5.37 -18.52 6.21
CA PRO A 98 4.04 -18.34 6.81
C PRO A 98 2.99 -17.87 5.81
N VAL A 99 3.38 -17.02 4.87
CA VAL A 99 2.48 -16.51 3.82
C VAL A 99 2.07 -17.60 2.85
N LEU A 100 3.01 -18.42 2.40
CA LEU A 100 2.73 -19.58 1.54
C LEU A 100 1.80 -20.57 2.24
N SER A 101 2.01 -20.82 3.54
CA SER A 101 1.11 -21.66 4.34
C SER A 101 -0.32 -21.10 4.39
N ILE A 102 -0.49 -19.80 4.55
CA ILE A 102 -1.82 -19.16 4.52
C ILE A 102 -2.46 -19.35 3.13
N PHE A 103 -1.75 -19.10 2.07
CA PHE A 103 -2.28 -19.27 0.73
C PHE A 103 -2.62 -20.74 0.42
N ASP A 104 -1.82 -21.70 0.86
CA ASP A 104 -2.07 -23.13 0.61
C ASP A 104 -3.29 -23.64 1.41
N ASN A 105 -3.54 -23.12 2.62
CA ASN A 105 -4.60 -23.63 3.52
C ASN A 105 -5.89 -22.78 3.53
N GLU A 106 -5.84 -21.53 3.09
CA GLU A 106 -6.99 -20.61 3.18
C GLU A 106 -7.31 -20.00 1.80
N PRO A 107 -8.05 -20.72 0.92
CA PRO A 107 -8.28 -20.27 -0.46
C PRO A 107 -9.04 -18.94 -0.58
N ASN A 108 -9.80 -18.54 0.44
CA ASN A 108 -10.53 -17.28 0.47
C ASN A 108 -9.64 -16.07 0.81
N ILE A 109 -8.41 -16.31 1.28
CA ILE A 109 -7.43 -15.24 1.50
C ILE A 109 -6.74 -14.95 0.17
N GLY A 110 -7.04 -13.78 -0.39
CA GLY A 110 -6.45 -13.32 -1.65
C GLY A 110 -5.21 -12.48 -1.47
N ILE A 111 -5.09 -11.81 -0.31
CA ILE A 111 -4.03 -10.84 0.01
C ILE A 111 -3.51 -11.11 1.41
N VAL A 112 -2.19 -11.01 1.60
CA VAL A 112 -1.56 -11.12 2.92
C VAL A 112 -0.59 -9.96 3.15
N GLN A 113 -0.53 -9.48 4.39
CA GLN A 113 0.44 -8.50 4.86
C GLN A 113 1.30 -9.10 5.97
N PRO A 114 2.63 -8.93 5.93
CA PRO A 114 3.53 -9.24 7.04
C PRO A 114 3.44 -8.17 8.12
N LYS A 115 4.06 -8.40 9.29
CA LYS A 115 4.38 -7.35 10.24
C LYS A 115 5.43 -6.42 9.62
N VAL A 116 5.14 -5.13 9.58
CA VAL A 116 6.04 -4.11 9.03
C VAL A 116 6.54 -3.22 10.17
N LEU A 117 7.83 -3.29 10.44
CA LEU A 117 8.51 -2.52 11.47
C LEU A 117 9.39 -1.44 10.83
N ASP A 118 9.68 -0.38 11.58
CA ASP A 118 10.56 0.69 11.14
C ASP A 118 12.03 0.20 11.08
N TYR A 119 12.67 0.41 9.95
CA TYR A 119 14.06 -0.02 9.74
C TYR A 119 15.05 0.73 10.64
N LYS A 120 14.81 2.02 10.90
CA LYS A 120 15.70 2.89 11.70
C LYS A 120 15.49 2.67 13.19
N ASN A 121 14.27 2.31 13.57
CA ASN A 121 13.91 2.05 14.96
C ASN A 121 13.09 0.76 15.06
N LYS A 122 13.78 -0.37 15.02
CA LYS A 122 13.20 -1.73 14.88
C LYS A 122 12.25 -2.16 16.00
N GLU A 123 12.14 -1.35 17.06
CA GLU A 123 11.18 -1.57 18.16
C GLU A 123 9.81 -0.91 17.90
N TYR A 124 9.64 -0.16 16.80
CA TYR A 124 8.41 0.54 16.47
C TYR A 124 7.78 -0.02 15.20
N PHE A 125 6.45 0.05 15.16
CA PHE A 125 5.74 -0.21 13.91
C PHE A 125 6.11 0.84 12.86
N GLU A 126 6.02 0.44 11.59
CA GLU A 126 6.28 1.35 10.49
C GLU A 126 4.99 2.10 10.09
N TYR A 127 5.16 3.33 9.63
CA TYR A 127 4.05 4.25 9.32
C TYR A 127 3.07 3.74 8.25
N ALA A 128 3.58 3.06 7.20
CA ALA A 128 2.78 2.77 6.00
C ALA A 128 1.93 1.50 6.09
N GLY A 129 2.04 0.67 7.12
CA GLY A 129 1.29 -0.58 7.17
C GLY A 129 1.24 -1.27 8.51
N ALA A 130 2.26 -1.06 9.35
CA ALA A 130 2.33 -1.56 10.72
C ALA A 130 1.88 -3.04 10.86
N ALA A 131 0.82 -3.32 11.61
CA ALA A 131 0.24 -4.64 11.85
C ALA A 131 -1.11 -4.83 11.13
N GLY A 132 -1.25 -4.27 9.92
CA GLY A 132 -2.44 -4.40 9.09
C GLY A 132 -3.36 -3.20 9.10
N GLY A 133 -4.00 -2.94 7.98
CA GLY A 133 -4.79 -1.75 7.72
C GLY A 133 -6.30 -1.94 7.80
N TYR A 134 -6.97 -0.89 8.25
CA TYR A 134 -8.43 -0.74 8.32
C TYR A 134 -8.85 0.59 7.74
N ILE A 135 -10.14 0.78 7.50
CA ILE A 135 -10.72 2.08 7.17
C ILE A 135 -11.88 2.41 8.11
N ASP A 136 -12.11 3.69 8.33
CA ASP A 136 -13.29 4.18 9.02
C ASP A 136 -14.49 4.32 8.08
N GLN A 137 -15.67 4.68 8.63
CA GLN A 137 -16.90 4.86 7.83
C GLN A 137 -16.80 5.92 6.74
N PHE A 138 -15.83 6.84 6.84
CA PHE A 138 -15.55 7.88 5.84
C PHE A 138 -14.40 7.52 4.91
N GLY A 139 -13.86 6.29 5.02
CA GLY A 139 -12.77 5.79 4.19
C GLY A 139 -11.40 6.38 4.52
N TYR A 140 -11.18 6.86 5.75
CA TYR A 140 -9.84 7.20 6.22
C TYR A 140 -9.07 5.94 6.61
N PRO A 141 -7.89 5.69 6.01
CA PRO A 141 -7.09 4.53 6.37
C PRO A 141 -6.33 4.75 7.67
N TYR A 142 -6.27 3.71 8.48
CA TYR A 142 -5.47 3.62 9.69
C TYR A 142 -4.99 2.19 9.90
N CYS A 143 -4.05 1.97 10.79
CA CYS A 143 -3.45 0.65 11.02
C CYS A 143 -3.47 0.27 12.49
N ARG A 144 -3.43 -1.03 12.76
CA ARG A 144 -2.99 -1.55 14.06
C ARG A 144 -1.51 -1.18 14.19
N GLY A 145 -1.15 -0.49 15.28
CA GLY A 145 0.19 0.05 15.51
C GLY A 145 0.43 1.48 14.99
N ARG A 146 -0.54 2.09 14.28
CA ARG A 146 -0.44 3.49 13.86
C ARG A 146 -1.79 4.15 13.60
N ILE A 147 -2.04 5.30 14.24
CA ILE A 147 -3.18 6.19 13.96
C ILE A 147 -2.66 7.59 13.68
N PHE A 148 -2.80 8.08 12.45
CA PHE A 148 -2.19 9.33 11.96
C PHE A 148 -0.69 9.37 12.26
N GLU A 149 -0.24 10.37 13.03
CA GLU A 149 1.17 10.55 13.39
C GLU A 149 1.60 9.73 14.61
N SER A 150 0.66 9.09 15.31
CA SER A 150 0.96 8.29 16.49
C SER A 150 1.32 6.87 16.10
N ILE A 151 2.58 6.50 16.33
CA ILE A 151 3.14 5.18 16.05
C ILE A 151 3.35 4.46 17.37
N GLU A 152 2.91 3.22 17.48
CA GLU A 152 3.07 2.38 18.65
C GLU A 152 4.42 1.66 18.64
N LYS A 153 4.97 1.43 19.82
CA LYS A 153 6.08 0.50 20.03
C LYS A 153 5.55 -0.94 19.94
N ASP A 154 6.29 -1.83 19.30
CA ASP A 154 5.96 -3.25 19.26
C ASP A 154 6.37 -3.93 20.57
N HIS A 155 5.39 -4.40 21.32
CA HIS A 155 5.54 -5.20 22.54
C HIS A 155 4.95 -6.60 22.36
N GLY A 156 4.67 -7.01 21.12
CA GLY A 156 3.96 -8.25 20.81
C GLY A 156 2.43 -8.14 20.90
N GLN A 157 1.87 -6.93 21.09
CA GLN A 157 0.42 -6.71 21.23
C GLN A 157 -0.38 -7.10 19.99
N TYR A 158 0.29 -7.26 18.84
CA TYR A 158 -0.29 -7.72 17.57
C TYR A 158 0.42 -8.97 17.03
N ASP A 159 0.93 -9.83 17.92
CA ASP A 159 1.55 -11.12 17.56
C ASP A 159 0.49 -12.18 17.28
N ASP A 160 -0.34 -11.91 16.30
CA ASP A 160 -1.47 -12.76 15.90
C ASP A 160 -1.55 -12.93 14.37
N GLU A 161 -2.58 -13.63 13.94
CA GLU A 161 -3.05 -13.69 12.55
C GLU A 161 -4.49 -13.20 12.52
N THR A 162 -4.77 -12.12 11.80
CA THR A 162 -6.10 -11.53 11.78
C THR A 162 -6.49 -11.04 10.40
N LYS A 163 -7.81 -10.96 10.17
CA LYS A 163 -8.35 -10.34 8.95
C LYS A 163 -8.16 -8.84 9.04
N ILE A 164 -7.71 -8.26 7.94
CA ILE A 164 -7.51 -6.83 7.77
C ILE A 164 -8.31 -6.36 6.55
N PHE A 165 -8.49 -5.06 6.42
CA PHE A 165 -9.17 -4.49 5.25
C PHE A 165 -8.21 -4.21 4.10
N TRP A 166 -7.02 -3.69 4.38
CA TRP A 166 -6.00 -3.41 3.36
C TRP A 166 -4.61 -3.79 3.84
N ALA A 167 -3.77 -4.14 2.88
CA ALA A 167 -2.37 -4.46 3.05
C ALA A 167 -1.50 -3.34 2.46
N SER A 168 -0.35 -3.08 3.10
CA SER A 168 0.58 -2.03 2.72
C SER A 168 1.26 -2.29 1.38
N GLY A 169 1.32 -1.29 0.51
CA GLY A 169 2.12 -1.33 -0.71
C GLY A 169 3.63 -1.47 -0.48
N ALA A 170 4.13 -1.25 0.74
CA ALA A 170 5.53 -1.47 1.07
C ALA A 170 5.93 -2.96 0.98
N CYS A 171 5.04 -3.86 1.44
CA CYS A 171 5.19 -5.30 1.28
C CYS A 171 3.80 -5.96 1.27
N LEU A 172 3.32 -6.33 0.10
CA LEU A 172 2.01 -6.91 -0.14
C LEU A 172 2.14 -8.23 -0.87
N PHE A 173 1.52 -9.27 -0.32
CA PHE A 173 1.41 -10.56 -0.99
C PHE A 173 0.02 -10.72 -1.60
N ILE A 174 -0.04 -11.22 -2.84
CA ILE A 174 -1.32 -11.39 -3.54
C ILE A 174 -1.28 -12.63 -4.44
N ARG A 175 -2.41 -13.32 -4.54
CA ARG A 175 -2.60 -14.37 -5.54
C ARG A 175 -2.64 -13.77 -6.94
N LYS A 176 -1.94 -14.37 -7.89
CA LYS A 176 -1.99 -13.99 -9.31
C LYS A 176 -3.42 -13.96 -9.85
N GLU A 177 -4.22 -14.98 -9.52
CA GLU A 177 -5.62 -15.06 -9.93
C GLU A 177 -6.47 -13.88 -9.41
N VAL A 178 -6.25 -13.46 -8.15
CA VAL A 178 -6.93 -12.29 -7.56
C VAL A 178 -6.48 -11.01 -8.24
N PHE A 179 -5.16 -10.82 -8.40
CA PHE A 179 -4.62 -9.65 -9.09
C PHE A 179 -5.17 -9.53 -10.52
N SER A 180 -5.25 -10.65 -11.24
CA SER A 180 -5.80 -10.72 -12.60
C SER A 180 -7.30 -10.45 -12.65
N ALA A 181 -8.09 -11.03 -11.72
CA ALA A 181 -9.53 -10.79 -11.61
C ALA A 181 -9.85 -9.30 -11.35
N LEU A 182 -8.98 -8.62 -10.60
CA LEU A 182 -9.06 -7.19 -10.33
C LEU A 182 -8.53 -6.33 -11.48
N LYS A 183 -7.93 -6.93 -12.52
CA LYS A 183 -7.23 -6.24 -13.61
C LYS A 183 -6.06 -5.38 -13.10
N GLY A 184 -5.40 -5.82 -12.04
CA GLY A 184 -4.27 -5.13 -11.44
C GLY A 184 -4.62 -3.88 -10.63
N PHE A 185 -3.63 -3.05 -10.40
CA PHE A 185 -3.80 -1.70 -9.85
C PHE A 185 -4.50 -0.78 -10.83
N ASP A 186 -5.14 0.27 -10.33
CA ASP A 186 -5.70 1.32 -11.20
C ASP A 186 -4.61 2.36 -11.56
N ASP A 187 -4.22 2.41 -12.82
CA ASP A 187 -3.15 3.29 -13.33
C ASP A 187 -3.38 4.79 -13.05
N ASP A 188 -4.63 5.23 -12.86
CA ASP A 188 -4.95 6.63 -12.59
C ASP A 188 -4.46 7.11 -11.21
N PHE A 189 -4.10 6.19 -10.32
CA PHE A 189 -3.56 6.53 -9.00
C PHE A 189 -2.10 7.01 -9.08
N PHE A 190 -1.30 6.46 -9.96
CA PHE A 190 0.14 6.68 -10.06
C PHE A 190 0.91 6.14 -8.85
N ALA A 191 0.64 6.67 -7.64
CA ALA A 191 1.17 6.25 -6.34
C ALA A 191 0.26 6.75 -5.21
N HIS A 192 0.26 6.06 -4.08
CA HIS A 192 -0.56 6.25 -2.88
C HIS A 192 -2.04 5.93 -3.05
N GLN A 193 -2.59 5.13 -2.15
CA GLN A 193 -3.96 4.63 -2.08
C GLN A 193 -4.33 3.57 -3.15
N GLU A 194 -3.47 3.26 -4.11
CA GLU A 194 -3.70 2.22 -5.11
C GLU A 194 -3.80 0.83 -4.50
N GLU A 195 -3.03 0.55 -3.44
CA GLU A 195 -3.06 -0.70 -2.69
C GLU A 195 -4.35 -0.83 -1.88
N ILE A 196 -4.83 0.27 -1.31
CA ILE A 196 -6.09 0.29 -0.56
C ILE A 196 -7.28 0.11 -1.52
N ASP A 197 -7.25 0.78 -2.69
CA ASP A 197 -8.23 0.57 -3.75
C ASP A 197 -8.25 -0.88 -4.24
N LEU A 198 -7.07 -1.48 -4.45
CA LEU A 198 -6.95 -2.89 -4.85
C LEU A 198 -7.58 -3.82 -3.80
N CYS A 199 -7.25 -3.62 -2.52
CA CYS A 199 -7.80 -4.40 -1.42
C CYS A 199 -9.31 -4.21 -1.27
N TRP A 200 -9.83 -2.99 -1.45
CA TRP A 200 -11.27 -2.74 -1.40
C TRP A 200 -12.02 -3.41 -2.56
N ARG A 201 -11.45 -3.36 -3.77
CA ARG A 201 -12.01 -4.11 -4.91
C ARG A 201 -11.99 -5.63 -4.68
N ALA A 202 -10.92 -6.15 -4.07
CA ALA A 202 -10.85 -7.56 -3.69
C ALA A 202 -11.93 -7.92 -2.66
N PHE A 203 -12.10 -7.08 -1.63
CA PHE A 203 -13.15 -7.23 -0.62
C PHE A 203 -14.56 -7.23 -1.24
N ASN A 204 -14.83 -6.33 -2.18
CA ASN A 204 -16.11 -6.28 -2.91
C ASN A 204 -16.36 -7.53 -3.76
N LEU A 205 -15.31 -8.23 -4.21
CA LEU A 205 -15.41 -9.52 -4.90
C LEU A 205 -15.46 -10.74 -3.94
N GLY A 206 -15.47 -10.52 -2.61
CA GLY A 206 -15.57 -11.57 -1.59
C GLY A 206 -14.23 -12.14 -1.12
N TYR A 207 -13.10 -11.70 -1.66
CA TYR A 207 -11.78 -12.05 -1.15
C TYR A 207 -11.48 -11.34 0.17
N LYS A 208 -10.60 -11.93 0.97
CA LYS A 208 -10.18 -11.38 2.26
C LYS A 208 -8.69 -11.06 2.24
N ALA A 209 -8.30 -10.02 2.96
CA ALA A 209 -6.93 -9.76 3.31
C ALA A 209 -6.64 -10.24 4.74
N LYS A 210 -5.42 -10.75 4.99
CA LYS A 210 -4.97 -11.27 6.28
C LYS A 210 -3.60 -10.69 6.64
N TYR A 211 -3.44 -10.34 7.90
CA TYR A 211 -2.15 -10.01 8.50
C TYR A 211 -1.59 -11.25 9.20
N THR A 212 -0.27 -11.41 9.17
CA THR A 212 0.45 -12.41 9.97
C THR A 212 1.71 -11.82 10.61
N SER A 213 1.83 -11.96 11.92
CA SER A 213 3.03 -11.57 12.67
C SER A 213 4.20 -12.53 12.48
N LYS A 214 3.95 -13.74 11.96
CA LYS A 214 4.98 -14.75 11.69
C LYS A 214 5.89 -14.40 10.53
N SER A 215 5.49 -13.48 9.67
CA SER A 215 6.29 -12.88 8.61
C SER A 215 6.62 -11.45 9.02
N VAL A 216 7.91 -11.10 9.07
CA VAL A 216 8.38 -9.78 9.54
C VAL A 216 9.29 -9.16 8.49
N VAL A 217 9.07 -7.89 8.22
CA VAL A 217 9.94 -7.07 7.36
C VAL A 217 10.19 -5.71 8.01
N TYR A 218 11.31 -5.07 7.65
CA TYR A 218 11.66 -3.72 8.09
C TYR A 218 11.64 -2.77 6.89
N HIS A 219 11.00 -1.63 7.03
CA HIS A 219 10.84 -0.62 5.98
C HIS A 219 11.49 0.70 6.37
N VAL A 220 12.26 1.29 5.46
CA VAL A 220 12.89 2.61 5.72
C VAL A 220 11.85 3.72 5.72
N GLY A 221 10.91 3.64 4.79
CA GLY A 221 9.85 4.62 4.63
C GLY A 221 10.31 5.99 4.12
N GLY A 222 9.49 6.63 3.30
CA GLY A 222 9.76 8.01 2.84
C GLY A 222 10.90 8.17 1.86
N ALA A 223 11.52 7.09 1.38
CA ALA A 223 12.65 7.15 0.45
C ALA A 223 12.29 7.82 -0.89
N THR A 224 11.05 7.63 -1.36
CA THR A 224 10.61 8.16 -2.67
C THR A 224 9.85 9.48 -2.57
N LEU A 225 8.99 9.67 -1.58
CA LEU A 225 8.21 10.89 -1.36
C LEU A 225 8.12 11.22 0.13
N ASN A 226 8.89 12.20 0.57
CA ASN A 226 8.89 12.71 1.94
C ASN A 226 7.53 13.34 2.32
N GLU A 227 7.16 13.32 3.60
CA GLU A 227 5.93 13.95 4.13
C GLU A 227 5.85 15.46 3.86
N SER A 228 7.00 16.13 3.75
CA SER A 228 7.07 17.54 3.39
C SER A 228 6.78 17.84 1.92
N ASN A 229 6.61 16.80 1.06
CA ASN A 229 6.40 16.99 -0.37
C ASN A 229 4.93 17.26 -0.69
N PRO A 230 4.56 18.45 -1.23
CA PRO A 230 3.17 18.77 -1.58
C PRO A 230 2.56 17.84 -2.63
N ARG A 231 3.38 17.15 -3.46
CA ARG A 231 2.91 16.15 -4.41
C ARG A 231 2.32 14.93 -3.69
N LYS A 232 2.90 14.51 -2.56
CA LYS A 232 2.34 13.45 -1.72
C LYS A 232 0.97 13.84 -1.19
N THR A 233 0.83 15.07 -0.68
CA THR A 233 -0.47 15.61 -0.24
C THR A 233 -1.49 15.61 -1.37
N PHE A 234 -1.13 16.14 -2.55
CA PHE A 234 -1.99 16.13 -3.73
C PHE A 234 -2.49 14.72 -4.07
N LEU A 235 -1.58 13.74 -4.15
CA LEU A 235 -1.93 12.36 -4.49
C LEU A 235 -2.84 11.73 -3.43
N ASN A 236 -2.52 11.87 -2.14
CA ASN A 236 -3.33 11.31 -1.07
C ASN A 236 -4.77 11.85 -1.08
N PHE A 237 -4.98 13.16 -1.21
CA PHE A 237 -6.32 13.74 -1.22
C PHE A 237 -7.09 13.37 -2.50
N ARG A 238 -6.47 13.47 -3.68
CA ARG A 238 -7.12 13.08 -4.93
C ARG A 238 -7.49 11.61 -4.97
N ASN A 239 -6.53 10.76 -4.63
CA ASN A 239 -6.68 9.31 -4.76
C ASN A 239 -7.65 8.74 -3.73
N SER A 240 -7.71 9.31 -2.52
CA SER A 240 -8.71 8.89 -1.54
C SER A 240 -10.14 9.18 -2.05
N LEU A 241 -10.37 10.30 -2.73
CA LEU A 241 -11.66 10.59 -3.35
C LEU A 241 -11.96 9.65 -4.54
N PHE A 242 -10.95 9.28 -5.35
CA PHE A 242 -11.10 8.28 -6.40
C PHE A 242 -11.51 6.92 -5.82
N MET A 243 -10.81 6.48 -4.78
CA MET A 243 -11.08 5.22 -4.08
C MET A 243 -12.52 5.18 -3.55
N LEU A 244 -13.00 6.25 -2.92
CA LEU A 244 -14.37 6.37 -2.41
C LEU A 244 -15.40 6.27 -3.54
N VAL A 245 -15.25 7.06 -4.59
CA VAL A 245 -16.19 7.03 -5.72
C VAL A 245 -16.29 5.65 -6.34
N LYS A 246 -15.17 4.94 -6.47
CA LYS A 246 -15.12 3.62 -7.08
C LYS A 246 -15.75 2.52 -6.24
N ASN A 247 -15.60 2.57 -4.92
CA ASN A 247 -15.80 1.40 -4.07
C ASN A 247 -16.95 1.50 -3.07
N LEU A 248 -17.42 2.72 -2.73
CA LEU A 248 -18.52 2.89 -1.78
C LEU A 248 -19.85 2.31 -2.31
N PRO A 249 -20.71 1.76 -1.43
CA PRO A 249 -22.11 1.47 -1.76
C PRO A 249 -22.84 2.72 -2.25
N ASP A 250 -23.79 2.55 -3.18
CA ASP A 250 -24.48 3.68 -3.83
C ASP A 250 -25.20 4.58 -2.82
N ASN A 251 -25.86 3.98 -1.82
CA ASN A 251 -26.56 4.69 -0.76
C ASN A 251 -25.63 5.50 0.16
N LYS A 252 -24.32 5.14 0.23
CA LYS A 252 -23.30 5.81 1.04
C LYS A 252 -22.44 6.80 0.27
N LEU A 253 -22.45 6.72 -1.06
CA LEU A 253 -21.54 7.51 -1.91
C LEU A 253 -21.71 9.03 -1.65
N PHE A 254 -22.93 9.56 -1.78
CA PHE A 254 -23.12 11.00 -1.65
C PHE A 254 -22.82 11.51 -0.23
N PRO A 255 -23.40 10.94 0.86
CA PRO A 255 -23.18 11.48 2.21
C PRO A 255 -21.71 11.34 2.65
N VAL A 256 -21.04 10.23 2.34
CA VAL A 256 -19.62 10.06 2.69
C VAL A 256 -18.75 11.02 1.90
N LEU A 257 -18.98 11.15 0.59
CA LEU A 257 -18.19 12.05 -0.24
C LEU A 257 -18.34 13.51 0.21
N LEU A 258 -19.57 13.96 0.51
CA LEU A 258 -19.81 15.32 1.02
C LEU A 258 -19.08 15.57 2.33
N THR A 259 -19.15 14.62 3.28
CA THR A 259 -18.44 14.71 4.55
C THR A 259 -16.92 14.78 4.33
N ARG A 260 -16.38 13.98 3.42
CA ARG A 260 -14.93 14.01 3.09
C ARG A 260 -14.50 15.34 2.50
N LEU A 261 -15.27 15.92 1.59
CA LEU A 261 -14.96 17.24 1.03
C LEU A 261 -14.91 18.33 2.11
N CYS A 262 -15.85 18.28 3.10
CA CYS A 262 -15.82 19.18 4.25
C CYS A 262 -14.58 18.97 5.13
N LEU A 263 -14.25 17.71 5.45
CA LEU A 263 -13.08 17.38 6.26
C LEU A 263 -11.76 17.75 5.55
N ASP A 264 -11.68 17.57 4.24
CA ASP A 264 -10.54 18.00 3.44
C ASP A 264 -10.38 19.53 3.48
N GLY A 265 -11.50 20.29 3.47
CA GLY A 265 -11.49 21.74 3.68
C GLY A 265 -10.92 22.13 5.06
N ILE A 266 -11.34 21.43 6.12
CA ILE A 266 -10.80 21.62 7.48
C ILE A 266 -9.28 21.31 7.52
N ALA A 267 -8.83 20.24 6.89
CA ALA A 267 -7.42 19.91 6.78
C ALA A 267 -6.64 21.01 6.03
N GLY A 268 -7.21 21.58 4.97
CA GLY A 268 -6.64 22.74 4.27
C GLY A 268 -6.45 23.96 5.17
N ILE A 269 -7.47 24.29 5.97
CA ILE A 269 -7.40 25.37 6.96
C ILE A 269 -6.33 25.08 8.02
N GLN A 270 -6.25 23.84 8.51
CA GLN A 270 -5.20 23.43 9.46
C GLN A 270 -3.79 23.64 8.88
N PHE A 271 -3.57 23.31 7.60
CA PHE A 271 -2.28 23.60 6.94
C PHE A 271 -1.96 25.08 6.88
N ILE A 272 -2.97 25.96 6.66
CA ILE A 272 -2.79 27.42 6.67
C ILE A 272 -2.31 27.87 8.06
N PHE A 273 -2.99 27.46 9.14
CA PHE A 273 -2.60 27.81 10.51
C PHE A 273 -1.19 27.29 10.90
N LYS A 274 -0.75 26.18 10.31
CA LYS A 274 0.62 25.65 10.48
C LYS A 274 1.67 26.32 9.56
N GLY A 275 1.31 27.36 8.80
CA GLY A 275 2.19 28.02 7.83
C GLY A 275 2.53 27.17 6.59
N ARG A 276 1.83 26.06 6.36
CA ARG A 276 2.07 25.10 5.27
C ARG A 276 1.17 25.38 4.06
N PHE A 277 1.17 26.60 3.53
CA PHE A 277 0.28 27.04 2.45
C PHE A 277 0.36 26.18 1.18
N VAL A 278 1.55 25.66 0.86
CA VAL A 278 1.74 24.80 -0.31
C VAL A 278 0.95 23.49 -0.23
N HIS A 279 0.73 22.96 0.98
CA HIS A 279 -0.10 21.76 1.19
C HIS A 279 -1.60 22.08 1.06
N CYS A 280 -2.06 23.25 1.56
CA CYS A 280 -3.42 23.71 1.31
C CYS A 280 -3.69 23.84 -0.20
N TRP A 281 -2.75 24.46 -0.95
CA TRP A 281 -2.85 24.56 -2.39
C TRP A 281 -2.84 23.20 -3.09
N ALA A 282 -2.10 22.22 -2.56
CA ALA A 282 -2.10 20.86 -3.07
C ALA A 282 -3.47 20.19 -2.90
N ILE A 283 -4.19 20.40 -1.78
CA ILE A 283 -5.57 19.92 -1.58
C ILE A 283 -6.51 20.53 -2.61
N ILE A 284 -6.44 21.85 -2.81
CA ILE A 284 -7.29 22.54 -3.80
C ILE A 284 -7.06 21.94 -5.20
N LYS A 285 -5.79 21.77 -5.61
CA LYS A 285 -5.45 21.12 -6.89
C LYS A 285 -5.95 19.68 -6.97
N ALA A 286 -5.92 18.94 -5.87
CA ALA A 286 -6.41 17.57 -5.79
C ALA A 286 -7.91 17.50 -6.05
N HIS A 287 -8.70 18.40 -5.46
CA HIS A 287 -10.14 18.52 -5.69
C HIS A 287 -10.46 18.87 -7.14
N PHE A 288 -9.77 19.84 -7.74
CA PHE A 288 -9.96 20.17 -9.16
C PHE A 288 -9.66 18.97 -10.07
N ALA A 289 -8.57 18.25 -9.80
CA ALA A 289 -8.22 17.04 -10.56
C ALA A 289 -9.26 15.93 -10.35
N PHE A 290 -9.80 15.79 -9.15
CA PHE A 290 -10.89 14.86 -8.83
C PHE A 290 -12.14 15.20 -9.63
N TYR A 291 -12.64 16.45 -9.60
CA TYR A 291 -13.83 16.85 -10.35
C TYR A 291 -13.68 16.66 -11.85
N ARG A 292 -12.49 16.90 -12.39
CA ARG A 292 -12.19 16.66 -13.82
C ARG A 292 -12.31 15.18 -14.20
N LEU A 293 -11.99 14.27 -13.27
CA LEU A 293 -11.93 12.82 -13.52
C LEU A 293 -13.08 12.03 -12.89
N ILE A 294 -14.03 12.68 -12.19
CA ILE A 294 -15.11 12.00 -11.47
C ILE A 294 -15.93 11.06 -12.38
N ASN A 295 -16.26 11.50 -13.58
CA ASN A 295 -17.01 10.68 -14.54
C ASN A 295 -16.23 9.43 -14.97
N LYS A 296 -14.89 9.51 -15.05
CA LYS A 296 -14.04 8.36 -15.31
C LYS A 296 -14.08 7.39 -14.14
N MET A 297 -14.02 7.88 -12.89
CA MET A 297 -14.10 7.06 -11.68
C MET A 297 -15.48 6.42 -11.52
N LEU A 298 -16.55 7.13 -11.81
CA LEU A 298 -17.91 6.57 -11.80
C LEU A 298 -18.06 5.40 -12.78
N LYS A 299 -17.46 5.48 -13.98
CA LYS A 299 -17.46 4.37 -14.95
C LYS A 299 -16.64 3.15 -14.49
N LYS A 300 -15.72 3.33 -13.53
CA LYS A 300 -14.91 2.26 -12.95
C LYS A 300 -15.57 1.58 -11.75
N ARG A 301 -16.73 2.05 -11.28
CA ARG A 301 -17.45 1.40 -10.19
C ARG A 301 -17.76 -0.06 -10.56
N SER A 302 -17.50 -0.97 -9.64
CA SER A 302 -18.01 -2.33 -9.74
C SER A 302 -19.49 -2.34 -9.39
N GLY A 303 -20.28 -3.17 -10.06
CA GLY A 303 -21.69 -3.37 -9.69
C GLY A 303 -21.89 -4.07 -8.34
N THR A 304 -20.82 -4.60 -7.76
CA THR A 304 -20.83 -5.29 -6.47
C THR A 304 -20.12 -4.43 -5.44
N THR A 305 -20.84 -4.01 -4.40
CA THR A 305 -20.29 -3.27 -3.27
C THR A 305 -20.78 -3.88 -1.96
N THR A 306 -19.95 -3.82 -0.92
CA THR A 306 -20.24 -4.40 0.38
C THR A 306 -20.50 -3.28 1.39
N GLU A 307 -21.64 -3.33 2.08
CA GLU A 307 -22.05 -2.29 3.02
C GLU A 307 -21.19 -2.20 4.28
N ASN A 308 -20.71 -3.34 4.76
CA ASN A 308 -19.88 -3.45 5.98
C ASN A 308 -18.39 -3.38 5.64
N TYR A 309 -17.94 -2.29 5.00
CA TYR A 309 -16.56 -2.10 4.57
C TYR A 309 -15.66 -1.49 5.66
N TYR A 310 -16.21 -0.86 6.69
CA TYR A 310 -15.45 -0.12 7.71
C TYR A 310 -15.41 -0.87 9.04
N HIS A 311 -14.37 -0.59 9.82
CA HIS A 311 -14.16 -1.18 11.15
C HIS A 311 -14.57 -0.22 12.28
N SER A 312 -14.51 1.10 12.08
CA SER A 312 -14.80 2.09 13.11
C SER A 312 -15.63 3.25 12.58
N GLY A 313 -16.21 4.05 13.45
CA GLY A 313 -16.94 5.27 13.12
C GLY A 313 -16.03 6.32 12.46
N SER A 314 -15.60 7.34 13.16
CA SER A 314 -14.67 8.36 12.63
C SER A 314 -13.32 8.31 13.35
N ILE A 315 -12.28 7.87 12.65
CA ILE A 315 -10.93 7.89 13.18
C ILE A 315 -10.40 9.32 13.35
N VAL A 316 -10.87 10.25 12.50
CA VAL A 316 -10.54 11.68 12.58
C VAL A 316 -11.06 12.25 13.89
N TYR A 317 -12.36 12.06 14.20
CA TYR A 317 -12.95 12.51 15.44
C TYR A 317 -12.29 11.88 16.67
N ARG A 318 -12.04 10.57 16.61
CA ARG A 318 -11.37 9.83 17.66
C ARG A 318 -9.97 10.40 17.95
N TYR A 319 -9.17 10.64 16.93
CA TYR A 319 -7.80 11.12 17.07
C TYR A 319 -7.74 12.59 17.49
N PHE A 320 -8.41 13.50 16.77
CA PHE A 320 -8.28 14.95 16.97
C PHE A 320 -9.15 15.51 18.09
N VAL A 321 -10.25 14.84 18.47
CA VAL A 321 -11.18 15.34 19.50
C VAL A 321 -11.11 14.51 20.77
N LYS A 322 -11.00 13.18 20.66
CA LYS A 322 -10.95 12.28 21.83
C LYS A 322 -9.54 11.87 22.25
N ASN A 323 -8.49 12.32 21.55
CA ASN A 323 -7.09 11.95 21.77
C ASN A 323 -6.83 10.43 21.75
N GLY A 324 -7.58 9.69 20.94
CA GLY A 324 -7.43 8.24 20.78
C GLY A 324 -6.28 7.94 19.82
N THR A 325 -5.11 7.62 20.35
CA THR A 325 -3.86 7.45 19.61
C THR A 325 -3.44 5.99 19.39
N VAL A 326 -4.14 5.05 20.03
CA VAL A 326 -3.87 3.61 19.99
C VAL A 326 -5.03 2.90 19.30
N PHE A 327 -4.73 1.80 18.60
CA PHE A 327 -5.76 0.98 17.97
C PHE A 327 -6.63 0.31 19.05
N GLU A 328 -7.95 0.42 18.93
CA GLU A 328 -8.93 -0.31 19.76
C GLU A 328 -9.50 -1.47 18.94
N GLN A 329 -9.51 -2.65 19.55
CA GLN A 329 -10.07 -3.87 18.98
C GLN A 329 -11.60 -3.84 18.93
#